data_ca35e470ef43e8aba84a5e05fb21c991
#
_entry.id   ca35e470ef43e8aba84a5e05fb21c991
#
_cell.length_a   1.000
_cell.length_b   1.000
_cell.length_c   1.000
_cell.angle_alpha   90.00
_cell.angle_beta   90.00
_cell.angle_gamma   90.00
#
_symmetry.space_group_name_H-M   'P 1'
#
loop_
_entity.id
_entity.type
_entity.pdbx_description
1 polymer ?
#
loop_
_entity_poly.entity_id
_entity_poly.type
_entity_poly.pdbx_seq_one_letter_code
_entity_poly.pdbx_strand_id
1 'polypeptide(L)'
;MTQFIHNSKIVLRTLMVIFVFTFITFSVYSYKNMSSASVTETISLPDFEHNSNQQFLDDVNQCVDYIYHNTSDIFPVNRELLLAQAALESGWGTSRFAREGHNLFGIRTYDLQEPHMLPSNSPKKWGVKVYMHECDSVLHYINTLNNGTAFEEYQKLRDEGETNPIKLLHTLDAYAADKNYFAKVESIINLIREEYSLNYIK
;
A
#
# COMPACT_ATOMS: atom_id res chain seq x y z
N MET A 1 22.23 33.55 68.08
CA MET A 1 22.29 32.11 67.64
C MET A 1 20.98 31.66 66.96
N THR A 2 19.82 32.10 67.37
CA THR A 2 18.49 31.75 66.81
C THR A 2 18.25 32.21 65.38
N GLN A 3 18.75 33.37 64.98
CA GLN A 3 18.53 33.95 63.66
C GLN A 3 19.30 33.24 62.53
N PHE A 4 20.46 32.68 62.86
CA PHE A 4 21.29 31.92 61.93
C PHE A 4 20.64 30.58 61.54
N ILE A 5 20.01 29.92 62.52
CA ILE A 5 19.31 28.63 62.33
C ILE A 5 18.01 28.84 61.52
N HIS A 6 17.32 30.01 61.71
CA HIS A 6 16.11 30.31 60.96
C HIS A 6 16.41 30.55 59.46
N ASN A 7 17.46 31.30 59.15
CA ASN A 7 17.87 31.56 57.75
C ASN A 7 18.34 30.26 57.02
N SER A 8 19.02 29.37 57.74
CA SER A 8 19.46 28.08 57.19
C SER A 8 18.28 27.17 56.81
N LYS A 9 17.20 27.17 57.60
CA LYS A 9 15.99 26.41 57.30
C LYS A 9 15.21 26.98 56.12
N ILE A 10 15.20 28.31 55.94
CA ILE A 10 14.59 28.96 54.76
C ILE A 10 15.37 28.62 53.51
N VAL A 11 16.69 28.72 53.52
CA VAL A 11 17.57 28.37 52.39
C VAL A 11 17.39 26.92 52.00
N LEU A 12 17.36 26.00 52.94
CA LEU A 12 17.16 24.57 52.67
C LEU A 12 15.79 24.28 52.07
N ARG A 13 14.72 24.96 52.55
CA ARG A 13 13.37 24.82 51.95
C ARG A 13 13.30 25.36 50.53
N THR A 14 13.91 26.51 50.23
CA THR A 14 13.95 27.06 48.87
C THR A 14 14.75 26.18 47.89
N LEU A 15 15.89 25.59 48.32
CA LEU A 15 16.65 24.66 47.54
C LEU A 15 15.85 23.37 47.23
N MET A 16 15.11 22.87 48.22
CA MET A 16 14.27 21.69 48.02
C MET A 16 13.11 21.95 47.00
N VAL A 17 12.50 23.11 47.06
CA VAL A 17 11.44 23.51 46.11
C VAL A 17 12.00 23.64 44.70
N ILE A 18 13.17 24.25 44.52
CA ILE A 18 13.85 24.36 43.23
C ILE A 18 14.18 22.97 42.66
N PHE A 19 14.70 22.08 43.51
CA PHE A 19 15.04 20.73 43.09
C PHE A 19 13.82 19.91 42.64
N VAL A 20 12.70 20.02 43.37
CA VAL A 20 11.45 19.37 43.00
C VAL A 20 10.89 19.94 41.67
N PHE A 21 10.97 21.25 41.48
CA PHE A 21 10.50 21.90 40.25
C PHE A 21 11.36 21.48 39.04
N THR A 22 12.70 21.43 39.18
CA THR A 22 13.60 20.98 38.11
C THR A 22 13.41 19.51 37.78
N PHE A 23 13.14 18.68 38.78
CA PHE A 23 12.88 17.26 38.59
C PHE A 23 11.55 17.02 37.85
N ILE A 24 10.49 17.77 38.20
CA ILE A 24 9.19 17.70 37.52
C ILE A 24 9.32 18.16 36.06
N THR A 25 10.00 19.30 35.81
CA THR A 25 10.21 19.81 34.44
C THR A 25 11.04 18.86 33.60
N PHE A 26 12.08 18.25 34.16
CA PHE A 26 12.88 17.24 33.48
C PHE A 26 12.07 15.97 33.18
N SER A 27 11.25 15.51 34.12
CA SER A 27 10.38 14.34 33.89
C SER A 27 9.33 14.59 32.81
N VAL A 28 8.73 15.77 32.79
CA VAL A 28 7.76 16.15 31.74
C VAL A 28 8.45 16.29 30.37
N TYR A 29 9.65 16.85 30.34
CA TYR A 29 10.44 16.97 29.13
C TYR A 29 10.84 15.60 28.57
N SER A 30 11.32 14.68 29.44
CA SER A 30 11.65 13.31 29.08
C SER A 30 10.44 12.52 28.60
N TYR A 31 9.28 12.70 29.23
CA TYR A 31 8.03 12.05 28.81
C TYR A 31 7.55 12.57 27.43
N LYS A 32 7.62 13.89 27.17
CA LYS A 32 7.33 14.43 25.85
C LYS A 32 8.27 13.91 24.75
N ASN A 33 9.56 13.83 25.04
CA ASN A 33 10.53 13.31 24.06
C ASN A 33 10.41 11.79 23.84
N MET A 34 9.96 11.04 24.84
CA MET A 34 9.71 9.60 24.71
C MET A 34 8.42 9.30 23.94
N SER A 35 7.43 10.21 24.01
CA SER A 35 6.17 10.11 23.26
C SER A 35 6.31 10.53 21.78
N SER A 36 7.40 11.16 21.39
CA SER A 36 7.70 11.53 20.00
C SER A 36 8.79 10.65 19.36
N ALA A 37 9.12 9.51 19.95
CA ALA A 37 9.76 8.45 19.20
C ALA A 37 8.76 8.00 18.13
N SER A 38 8.94 8.47 16.91
CA SER A 38 8.21 7.96 15.75
C SER A 38 8.37 6.45 15.76
N VAL A 39 7.28 5.75 16.03
CA VAL A 39 7.18 4.34 15.66
C VAL A 39 7.35 4.35 14.15
N THR A 40 8.54 4.04 13.68
CA THR A 40 8.75 3.73 12.28
C THR A 40 7.99 2.42 12.09
N GLU A 41 6.75 2.53 11.66
CA GLU A 41 5.91 1.37 11.33
C GLU A 41 6.64 0.65 10.20
N THR A 42 7.25 -0.47 10.52
CA THR A 42 7.89 -1.32 9.51
C THR A 42 6.77 -1.95 8.69
N ILE A 43 6.57 -1.43 7.49
CA ILE A 43 5.60 -2.01 6.56
C ILE A 43 6.17 -3.35 6.11
N SER A 44 5.54 -4.44 6.56
CA SER A 44 5.88 -5.81 6.18
C SER A 44 5.07 -6.26 4.97
N LEU A 45 5.54 -7.27 4.27
CA LEU A 45 4.73 -8.00 3.29
C LEU A 45 3.47 -8.55 3.98
N PRO A 46 2.28 -8.46 3.36
CA PRO A 46 1.08 -9.11 3.87
C PRO A 46 1.20 -10.63 3.77
N ASP A 47 0.48 -11.33 4.61
CA ASP A 47 0.47 -12.80 4.63
C ASP A 47 -0.56 -13.39 3.63
N PHE A 48 -1.06 -12.64 2.75
CA PHE A 48 -2.02 -12.88 1.66
C PHE A 48 -2.98 -14.08 1.86
N GLU A 49 -3.39 -14.35 3.09
CA GLU A 49 -4.37 -15.36 3.49
C GLU A 49 -5.74 -14.70 3.74
N HIS A 50 -6.44 -14.34 2.67
CA HIS A 50 -7.73 -13.66 2.79
C HIS A 50 -8.92 -14.64 2.80
N ASN A 51 -9.87 -14.36 3.68
CA ASN A 51 -11.14 -15.08 3.81
C ASN A 51 -12.36 -14.21 3.44
N SER A 52 -12.12 -12.96 3.02
CA SER A 52 -13.16 -12.02 2.60
C SER A 52 -12.61 -11.04 1.56
N ASN A 53 -13.51 -10.41 0.81
CA ASN A 53 -13.15 -9.37 -0.14
C ASN A 53 -12.48 -8.16 0.56
N GLN A 54 -12.90 -7.81 1.79
CA GLN A 54 -12.25 -6.75 2.55
C GLN A 54 -10.79 -7.10 2.83
N GLN A 55 -10.50 -8.32 3.32
CA GLN A 55 -9.13 -8.75 3.57
C GLN A 55 -8.29 -8.78 2.29
N PHE A 56 -8.88 -9.25 1.18
CA PHE A 56 -8.21 -9.20 -0.13
C PHE A 56 -7.79 -7.76 -0.50
N LEU A 57 -8.70 -6.79 -0.34
CA LEU A 57 -8.39 -5.39 -0.60
C LEU A 57 -7.31 -4.83 0.35
N ASP A 58 -7.38 -5.20 1.63
CA ASP A 58 -6.40 -4.79 2.63
C ASP A 58 -5.02 -5.36 2.32
N ASP A 59 -4.93 -6.64 1.92
CA ASP A 59 -3.67 -7.30 1.54
C ASP A 59 -3.06 -6.68 0.28
N VAL A 60 -3.87 -6.44 -0.78
CA VAL A 60 -3.38 -5.75 -1.99
C VAL A 60 -2.93 -4.33 -1.67
N ASN A 61 -3.69 -3.62 -0.82
CA ASN A 61 -3.34 -2.28 -0.38
C ASN A 61 -2.04 -2.26 0.42
N GLN A 62 -1.81 -3.24 1.29
CA GLN A 62 -0.55 -3.40 2.02
C GLN A 62 0.62 -3.72 1.09
N CYS A 63 0.41 -4.50 0.01
CA CYS A 63 1.41 -4.67 -1.04
C CYS A 63 1.82 -3.32 -1.65
N VAL A 64 0.85 -2.45 -1.95
CA VAL A 64 1.14 -1.12 -2.52
C VAL A 64 1.96 -0.28 -1.55
N ASP A 65 1.59 -0.27 -0.26
CA ASP A 65 2.33 0.46 0.78
C ASP A 65 3.75 -0.09 0.94
N TYR A 66 3.89 -1.42 0.97
CA TYR A 66 5.20 -2.08 1.02
C TYR A 66 6.08 -1.72 -0.17
N ILE A 67 5.54 -1.74 -1.38
CA ILE A 67 6.26 -1.40 -2.61
C ILE A 67 6.74 0.05 -2.58
N TYR A 68 5.87 1.01 -2.26
CA TYR A 68 6.24 2.44 -2.23
C TYR A 68 7.20 2.78 -1.10
N HIS A 69 7.16 2.04 0.00
CA HIS A 69 8.12 2.21 1.09
C HIS A 69 9.51 1.66 0.75
N ASN A 70 9.58 0.53 0.03
CA ASN A 70 10.83 -0.20 -0.20
C ASN A 70 11.43 0.02 -1.59
N THR A 71 10.75 0.74 -2.49
CA THR A 71 11.22 0.97 -3.86
C THR A 71 11.35 2.47 -4.12
N SER A 72 12.58 2.94 -4.36
CA SER A 72 12.82 4.30 -4.80
C SER A 72 12.41 4.49 -6.27
N ASP A 73 12.08 5.72 -6.64
CA ASP A 73 11.86 6.15 -8.02
C ASP A 73 10.69 5.45 -8.75
N ILE A 74 9.70 4.96 -7.99
CA ILE A 74 8.48 4.41 -8.55
C ILE A 74 7.35 5.45 -8.49
N PHE A 75 6.74 5.75 -9.64
CA PHE A 75 5.61 6.67 -9.70
C PHE A 75 4.34 6.01 -9.16
N PRO A 76 3.60 6.69 -8.27
CA PRO A 76 2.34 6.17 -7.76
C PRO A 76 1.30 5.99 -8.87
N VAL A 77 0.57 4.89 -8.85
CA VAL A 77 -0.61 4.66 -9.67
C VAL A 77 -1.88 4.93 -8.87
N ASN A 78 -3.00 5.14 -9.55
CA ASN A 78 -4.26 5.31 -8.86
C ASN A 78 -4.65 4.04 -8.11
N ARG A 79 -4.75 4.13 -6.79
CA ARG A 79 -4.92 2.99 -5.88
C ARG A 79 -6.29 2.31 -6.03
N GLU A 80 -7.38 3.09 -6.17
CA GLU A 80 -8.71 2.53 -6.38
C GLU A 80 -8.80 1.74 -7.69
N LEU A 81 -8.18 2.27 -8.74
CA LEU A 81 -8.11 1.59 -10.04
C LEU A 81 -7.31 0.28 -9.94
N LEU A 82 -6.15 0.31 -9.28
CA LEU A 82 -5.33 -0.88 -9.05
C LEU A 82 -6.12 -1.96 -8.29
N LEU A 83 -6.77 -1.59 -7.19
CA LEU A 83 -7.56 -2.52 -6.36
C LEU A 83 -8.73 -3.13 -7.15
N ALA A 84 -9.44 -2.30 -7.93
CA ALA A 84 -10.56 -2.78 -8.74
C ALA A 84 -10.11 -3.74 -9.85
N GLN A 85 -8.99 -3.44 -10.51
CA GLN A 85 -8.44 -4.34 -11.52
C GLN A 85 -7.90 -5.63 -10.89
N ALA A 86 -7.19 -5.56 -9.76
CA ALA A 86 -6.76 -6.76 -9.03
C ALA A 86 -7.95 -7.65 -8.66
N ALA A 87 -9.04 -7.07 -8.13
CA ALA A 87 -10.24 -7.80 -7.79
C ALA A 87 -10.90 -8.47 -9.02
N LEU A 88 -11.02 -7.75 -10.13
CA LEU A 88 -11.62 -8.27 -11.35
C LEU A 88 -10.78 -9.41 -11.96
N GLU A 89 -9.48 -9.17 -12.17
CA GLU A 89 -8.59 -10.09 -12.89
C GLU A 89 -8.30 -11.37 -12.10
N SER A 90 -8.19 -11.26 -10.77
CA SER A 90 -7.95 -12.41 -9.90
C SER A 90 -9.23 -13.12 -9.43
N GLY A 91 -10.41 -12.54 -9.70
CA GLY A 91 -11.66 -12.99 -9.09
C GLY A 91 -11.60 -12.87 -7.57
N TRP A 92 -11.19 -11.70 -7.07
CA TRP A 92 -10.99 -11.44 -5.64
C TRP A 92 -9.96 -12.40 -5.00
N GLY A 93 -8.88 -12.68 -5.71
CA GLY A 93 -7.82 -13.60 -5.27
C GLY A 93 -8.16 -15.09 -5.36
N THR A 94 -9.37 -15.46 -5.80
CA THR A 94 -9.82 -16.87 -5.78
C THR A 94 -9.46 -17.66 -7.02
N SER A 95 -9.01 -17.00 -8.09
CA SER A 95 -8.63 -17.68 -9.33
C SER A 95 -7.44 -18.62 -9.11
N ARG A 96 -7.30 -19.65 -9.94
CA ARG A 96 -6.17 -20.58 -9.89
C ARG A 96 -4.83 -19.84 -10.07
N PHE A 97 -4.79 -18.84 -10.95
CA PHE A 97 -3.57 -18.08 -11.21
C PHE A 97 -3.17 -17.17 -10.04
N ALA A 98 -4.15 -16.65 -9.30
CA ALA A 98 -3.89 -15.91 -8.08
C ALA A 98 -3.36 -16.83 -6.96
N ARG A 99 -4.05 -17.94 -6.69
CA ARG A 99 -3.73 -18.83 -5.56
C ARG A 99 -2.46 -19.68 -5.76
N GLU A 100 -2.23 -20.18 -6.98
CA GLU A 100 -1.11 -21.08 -7.26
C GLU A 100 0.07 -20.37 -7.93
N GLY A 101 -0.17 -19.22 -8.55
CA GLY A 101 0.81 -18.47 -9.31
C GLY A 101 1.07 -17.06 -8.78
N HIS A 102 0.42 -16.64 -7.69
CA HIS A 102 0.55 -15.32 -7.07
C HIS A 102 0.35 -14.16 -8.07
N ASN A 103 -0.46 -14.40 -9.12
CA ASN A 103 -0.65 -13.47 -10.22
C ASN A 103 -2.06 -12.87 -10.18
N LEU A 104 -2.16 -11.66 -9.66
CA LEU A 104 -3.44 -10.96 -9.45
C LEU A 104 -3.98 -10.26 -10.70
N PHE A 105 -3.16 -10.07 -11.74
CA PHE A 105 -3.51 -9.28 -12.93
C PHE A 105 -3.52 -10.10 -14.23
N GLY A 106 -3.34 -11.42 -14.14
CA GLY A 106 -3.28 -12.27 -15.33
C GLY A 106 -2.11 -11.97 -16.25
N ILE A 107 -1.01 -11.43 -15.71
CA ILE A 107 0.18 -11.04 -16.48
C ILE A 107 0.78 -12.24 -17.17
N ARG A 108 1.01 -12.11 -18.48
CA ARG A 108 1.52 -13.18 -19.34
C ARG A 108 3.03 -13.12 -19.46
N THR A 109 3.63 -14.30 -19.72
CA THR A 109 4.99 -14.40 -20.24
C THR A 109 4.99 -15.11 -21.57
N TYR A 110 5.86 -14.67 -22.48
CA TYR A 110 6.17 -15.33 -23.76
C TYR A 110 7.49 -16.07 -23.70
N ASP A 111 8.26 -15.84 -22.61
CA ASP A 111 9.42 -16.67 -22.28
C ASP A 111 8.97 -17.88 -21.46
N LEU A 112 8.87 -19.03 -22.12
CA LEU A 112 8.45 -20.27 -21.48
C LEU A 112 9.58 -20.94 -20.66
N GLN A 113 10.73 -20.31 -20.52
CA GLN A 113 11.76 -20.72 -19.56
C GLN A 113 11.51 -20.11 -18.17
N GLU A 114 10.76 -18.99 -18.09
CA GLU A 114 10.33 -18.44 -16.81
C GLU A 114 9.24 -19.32 -16.16
N PRO A 115 9.12 -19.33 -14.82
CA PRO A 115 7.99 -19.96 -14.13
C PRO A 115 6.64 -19.44 -14.65
N HIS A 116 5.81 -20.35 -15.15
CA HIS A 116 4.51 -20.00 -15.70
C HIS A 116 3.50 -21.13 -15.55
N MET A 117 2.22 -20.75 -15.59
CA MET A 117 1.08 -21.66 -15.63
C MET A 117 0.41 -21.61 -17.00
N LEU A 118 0.01 -22.75 -17.51
CA LEU A 118 -0.74 -22.79 -18.78
C LEU A 118 -2.24 -22.63 -18.52
N PRO A 119 -2.93 -21.70 -19.23
CA PRO A 119 -4.39 -21.69 -19.30
C PRO A 119 -4.90 -22.97 -19.95
N SER A 120 -6.11 -23.41 -19.57
CA SER A 120 -6.70 -24.68 -20.06
C SER A 120 -6.77 -24.80 -21.57
N ASN A 121 -6.91 -23.69 -22.29
CA ASN A 121 -7.03 -23.61 -23.74
C ASN A 121 -5.85 -22.86 -24.38
N SER A 122 -4.69 -22.84 -23.77
CA SER A 122 -3.52 -22.12 -24.30
C SER A 122 -2.98 -22.78 -25.58
N PRO A 123 -2.65 -21.99 -26.62
CA PRO A 123 -1.96 -22.48 -27.81
C PRO A 123 -0.47 -22.82 -27.58
N LYS A 124 -0.01 -22.93 -26.33
CA LYS A 124 1.39 -23.19 -25.91
C LYS A 124 2.40 -22.12 -26.39
N LYS A 125 1.96 -20.92 -26.74
CA LYS A 125 2.81 -19.82 -27.18
C LYS A 125 3.11 -18.80 -26.08
N TRP A 126 2.38 -18.86 -24.97
CA TRP A 126 2.52 -17.99 -23.80
C TRP A 126 1.97 -18.70 -22.57
N GLY A 127 2.38 -18.27 -21.41
CA GLY A 127 1.87 -18.69 -20.12
C GLY A 127 1.45 -17.52 -19.25
N VAL A 128 0.71 -17.79 -18.17
CA VAL A 128 0.48 -16.85 -17.11
C VAL A 128 1.67 -16.90 -16.17
N LYS A 129 2.35 -15.77 -15.95
CA LYS A 129 3.57 -15.68 -15.16
C LYS A 129 3.31 -16.10 -13.72
N VAL A 130 4.26 -16.81 -13.11
CA VAL A 130 4.24 -17.18 -11.70
C VAL A 130 5.20 -16.27 -10.94
N TYR A 131 4.75 -15.78 -9.80
CA TYR A 131 5.52 -14.94 -8.89
C TYR A 131 5.83 -15.67 -7.59
N MET A 132 6.77 -15.15 -6.81
CA MET A 132 7.08 -15.68 -5.49
C MET A 132 6.07 -15.22 -4.44
N HIS A 133 5.49 -14.03 -4.66
CA HIS A 133 4.50 -13.41 -3.79
C HIS A 133 3.55 -12.52 -4.61
N GLU A 134 2.33 -12.32 -4.13
CA GLU A 134 1.31 -11.47 -4.79
C GLU A 134 1.79 -10.03 -4.97
N CYS A 135 2.55 -9.50 -4.03
CA CYS A 135 3.13 -8.16 -4.14
C CYS A 135 4.09 -8.01 -5.33
N ASP A 136 4.72 -9.10 -5.79
CA ASP A 136 5.55 -9.06 -7.00
C ASP A 136 4.69 -8.84 -8.25
N SER A 137 3.48 -9.41 -8.29
CA SER A 137 2.55 -9.15 -9.38
C SER A 137 1.98 -7.73 -9.33
N VAL A 138 1.76 -7.18 -8.13
CA VAL A 138 1.39 -5.77 -7.93
C VAL A 138 2.49 -4.84 -8.42
N LEU A 139 3.74 -5.10 -8.06
CA LEU A 139 4.89 -4.32 -8.54
C LEU A 139 5.02 -4.39 -10.07
N HIS A 140 4.83 -5.57 -10.66
CA HIS A 140 4.88 -5.73 -12.11
C HIS A 140 3.76 -4.93 -12.80
N TYR A 141 2.54 -4.95 -12.26
CA TYR A 141 1.43 -4.14 -12.76
C TYR A 141 1.75 -2.65 -12.69
N ILE A 142 2.24 -2.14 -11.55
CA ILE A 142 2.64 -0.74 -11.39
C ILE A 142 3.71 -0.35 -12.42
N ASN A 143 4.73 -1.19 -12.60
CA ASN A 143 5.79 -0.97 -13.59
C ASN A 143 5.26 -1.02 -15.02
N THR A 144 4.27 -1.86 -15.31
CA THR A 144 3.62 -1.92 -16.63
C THR A 144 2.91 -0.62 -16.96
N LEU A 145 2.14 -0.06 -16.04
CA LEU A 145 1.49 1.24 -16.23
C LEU A 145 2.48 2.40 -16.33
N ASN A 146 3.58 2.34 -15.56
CA ASN A 146 4.56 3.42 -15.52
C ASN A 146 5.49 3.45 -16.74
N ASN A 147 5.81 2.29 -17.32
CA ASN A 147 6.85 2.17 -18.34
C ASN A 147 6.35 1.61 -19.68
N GLY A 148 5.13 1.11 -19.74
CA GLY A 148 4.58 0.54 -20.96
C GLY A 148 4.21 1.61 -21.97
N THR A 149 4.72 1.50 -23.21
CA THR A 149 4.41 2.45 -24.29
C THR A 149 2.92 2.42 -24.69
N ALA A 150 2.22 1.33 -24.41
CA ALA A 150 0.77 1.24 -24.61
C ALA A 150 -0.06 2.07 -23.61
N PHE A 151 0.57 2.67 -22.60
CA PHE A 151 -0.07 3.41 -21.50
C PHE A 151 0.40 4.87 -21.39
N GLU A 152 0.93 5.44 -22.47
CA GLU A 152 1.41 6.84 -22.52
C GLU A 152 0.32 7.85 -22.17
N GLU A 153 -0.94 7.59 -22.59
CA GLU A 153 -2.05 8.47 -22.26
C GLU A 153 -2.42 8.42 -20.77
N TYR A 154 -2.38 7.23 -20.16
CA TYR A 154 -2.51 7.07 -18.71
C TYR A 154 -1.43 7.84 -17.96
N GLN A 155 -0.18 7.66 -18.38
CA GLN A 155 0.98 8.32 -17.76
C GLN A 155 0.84 9.84 -17.84
N LYS A 156 0.49 10.36 -19.00
CA LYS A 156 0.27 11.79 -19.23
C LYS A 156 -0.81 12.36 -18.31
N LEU A 157 -2.01 11.76 -18.28
CA LEU A 157 -3.12 12.24 -17.44
C LEU A 157 -2.75 12.20 -15.96
N ARG A 158 -2.13 11.12 -15.50
CA ARG A 158 -1.63 11.00 -14.12
C ARG A 158 -0.64 12.12 -13.78
N ASP A 159 0.33 12.38 -14.66
CA ASP A 159 1.39 13.40 -14.46
C ASP A 159 0.82 14.82 -14.52
N GLU A 160 -0.30 15.04 -15.21
CA GLU A 160 -1.11 16.26 -15.19
C GLU A 160 -1.94 16.40 -13.90
N GLY A 161 -1.92 15.40 -13.01
CA GLY A 161 -2.60 15.43 -11.72
C GLY A 161 -4.03 14.86 -11.73
N GLU A 162 -4.43 14.13 -12.77
CA GLU A 162 -5.72 13.44 -12.75
C GLU A 162 -5.75 12.32 -11.68
N THR A 163 -6.73 12.37 -10.80
CA THR A 163 -6.91 11.41 -9.70
C THR A 163 -8.20 10.59 -9.81
N ASN A 164 -9.06 10.91 -10.76
CA ASN A 164 -10.30 10.16 -10.95
C ASN A 164 -10.02 8.80 -11.59
N PRO A 165 -10.26 7.67 -10.86
CA PRO A 165 -9.94 6.33 -11.34
C PRO A 165 -10.69 5.96 -12.64
N ILE A 166 -11.91 6.48 -12.82
CA ILE A 166 -12.72 6.19 -14.02
C ILE A 166 -12.13 6.90 -15.25
N LYS A 167 -11.70 8.16 -15.11
CA LYS A 167 -11.03 8.84 -16.22
C LYS A 167 -9.70 8.17 -16.59
N LEU A 168 -8.92 7.77 -15.59
CA LEU A 168 -7.68 7.03 -15.79
C LEU A 168 -7.94 5.66 -16.42
N LEU A 169 -8.99 4.95 -16.00
CA LEU A 169 -9.39 3.67 -16.59
C LEU A 169 -9.64 3.77 -18.10
N HIS A 170 -10.32 4.84 -18.56
CA HIS A 170 -10.63 5.01 -19.96
C HIS A 170 -9.42 5.31 -20.87
N THR A 171 -8.22 5.46 -20.31
CA THR A 171 -6.97 5.53 -21.08
C THR A 171 -6.27 4.18 -21.21
N LEU A 172 -6.84 3.12 -20.65
CA LEU A 172 -6.24 1.78 -20.63
C LEU A 172 -6.79 0.86 -21.73
N ASP A 173 -7.07 1.38 -22.92
CA ASP A 173 -7.63 0.62 -24.05
C ASP A 173 -6.82 -0.64 -24.40
N ALA A 174 -5.50 -0.58 -24.24
CA ALA A 174 -4.61 -1.69 -24.52
C ALA A 174 -4.68 -2.81 -23.47
N TYR A 175 -5.30 -2.56 -22.31
CA TYR A 175 -5.36 -3.54 -21.22
C TYR A 175 -6.42 -4.62 -21.45
N ALA A 176 -7.50 -4.32 -22.17
CA ALA A 176 -8.63 -5.22 -22.28
C ALA A 176 -9.12 -5.45 -23.72
N ALA A 177 -9.24 -6.72 -24.07
CA ALA A 177 -9.91 -7.13 -25.31
C ALA A 177 -11.45 -7.23 -25.16
N ASP A 178 -11.99 -7.22 -23.94
CA ASP A 178 -13.42 -7.31 -23.65
C ASP A 178 -14.08 -5.92 -23.75
N LYS A 179 -15.07 -5.80 -24.61
CA LYS A 179 -15.84 -4.55 -24.81
C LYS A 179 -16.53 -4.03 -23.53
N ASN A 180 -16.79 -4.93 -22.57
CA ASN A 180 -17.45 -4.60 -21.31
C ASN A 180 -16.44 -4.40 -20.16
N TYR A 181 -15.15 -4.40 -20.46
CA TYR A 181 -14.10 -4.35 -19.42
C TYR A 181 -14.23 -3.11 -18.54
N PHE A 182 -14.31 -1.94 -19.14
CA PHE A 182 -14.43 -0.68 -18.42
C PHE A 182 -15.65 -0.65 -17.50
N ALA A 183 -16.81 -1.07 -18.00
CA ALA A 183 -18.02 -1.14 -17.18
C ALA A 183 -17.89 -2.10 -15.98
N LYS A 184 -17.17 -3.21 -16.16
CA LYS A 184 -16.89 -4.15 -15.06
C LYS A 184 -15.98 -3.52 -14.00
N VAL A 185 -14.87 -2.87 -14.42
CA VAL A 185 -13.96 -2.20 -13.49
C VAL A 185 -14.65 -1.04 -12.78
N GLU A 186 -15.42 -0.21 -13.48
CA GLU A 186 -16.22 0.86 -12.89
C GLU A 186 -17.20 0.34 -11.83
N SER A 187 -17.88 -0.78 -12.13
CA SER A 187 -18.79 -1.42 -11.17
C SER A 187 -18.05 -1.84 -9.90
N ILE A 188 -16.83 -2.36 -10.01
CA ILE A 188 -16.03 -2.74 -8.84
C ILE A 188 -15.51 -1.51 -8.09
N ILE A 189 -15.09 -0.44 -8.79
CA ILE A 189 -14.70 0.82 -8.13
C ILE A 189 -15.87 1.35 -7.27
N ASN A 190 -17.08 1.36 -7.82
CA ASN A 190 -18.27 1.81 -7.09
C ASN A 190 -18.59 0.89 -5.91
N LEU A 191 -18.52 -0.43 -6.10
CA LEU A 191 -18.71 -1.41 -5.04
C LEU A 191 -17.69 -1.22 -3.89
N ILE A 192 -16.41 -0.97 -4.23
CA ILE A 192 -15.36 -0.71 -3.23
C ILE A 192 -15.70 0.54 -2.42
N ARG A 193 -16.16 1.60 -3.06
CA ARG A 193 -16.51 2.86 -2.39
C ARG A 193 -17.75 2.75 -1.50
N GLU A 194 -18.70 1.92 -1.86
CA GLU A 194 -19.98 1.78 -1.16
C GLU A 194 -19.92 0.78 -0.01
N GLU A 195 -19.19 -0.33 -0.16
CA GLU A 195 -19.28 -1.46 0.75
C GLU A 195 -18.00 -1.71 1.57
N TYR A 196 -16.83 -1.16 1.15
CA TYR A 196 -15.56 -1.47 1.78
C TYR A 196 -14.89 -0.24 2.38
N SER A 197 -14.23 -0.44 3.52
CA SER A 197 -13.41 0.58 4.17
C SER A 197 -11.96 0.44 3.72
N LEU A 198 -11.45 1.44 3.00
CA LEU A 198 -10.05 1.47 2.60
C LEU A 198 -9.26 2.35 3.55
N ASN A 199 -8.43 1.73 4.39
CA ASN A 199 -7.48 2.44 5.24
C ASN A 199 -6.23 2.74 4.44
N TYR A 200 -6.16 3.92 3.83
CA TYR A 200 -4.94 4.40 3.18
C TYR A 200 -3.98 4.96 4.23
N ILE A 201 -2.73 4.54 4.20
CA ILE A 201 -1.66 5.28 4.90
C ILE A 201 -1.49 6.59 4.12
N LYS A 202 -1.77 7.71 4.80
CA LYS A 202 -1.65 9.07 4.24
C LYS A 202 -0.22 9.54 4.32
#